data_94e506ca036f2cf9ea995628d1c9b72b
#
_entry.id   94e506ca036f2cf9ea995628d1c9b72b
#
_cell.length_a   1.000
_cell.length_b   1.000
_cell.length_c   1.000
_cell.angle_alpha   90.00
_cell.angle_beta   90.00
_cell.angle_gamma   90.00
#
_symmetry.space_group_name_H-M   'P 1'
#
loop_
_entity.id
_entity.type
_entity.pdbx_description
1 polymer ?
#
loop_
_entity_poly.entity_id
_entity_poly.type
_entity_poly.pdbx_seq_one_letter_code
_entity_poly.pdbx_strand_id
1 'polypeptide(L)'
;MKIHKTAIIHKGAELAPGVEVQPYSIIEDQVIIGPGCVIGPHCVIGAGTRMGANNRTFSGAQIGVPPQDLKHLNDSVGRTVIGDDNVFREMVTVSSGTVYSVEEAGKKATTIGCNCLFMACSHIAHDCEIGDGVIMANNVMLAGHVKVCDRANISGAAA
;
A
#
# COMPACT_ATOMS: atom_id res chain seq x y z
N MET A 1 15.82 13.77 2.94
CA MET A 1 14.39 13.77 3.08
C MET A 1 13.82 15.03 2.46
N LYS A 2 12.84 14.93 1.58
CA LYS A 2 12.23 16.08 0.90
C LYS A 2 10.71 16.01 1.08
N ILE A 3 10.20 16.76 2.05
CA ILE A 3 8.78 16.74 2.40
C ILE A 3 8.15 18.06 1.98
N HIS A 4 7.10 17.99 1.17
CA HIS A 4 6.38 19.19 0.76
C HIS A 4 5.60 19.79 1.95
N LYS A 5 5.56 21.13 2.03
CA LYS A 5 4.95 21.85 3.15
C LYS A 5 3.47 21.59 3.40
N THR A 6 2.76 21.06 2.39
CA THR A 6 1.34 20.69 2.49
C THR A 6 1.13 19.19 2.77
N ALA A 7 2.19 18.39 2.87
CA ALA A 7 2.08 17.01 3.28
C ALA A 7 1.78 16.92 4.79
N ILE A 8 0.96 15.95 5.16
CA ILE A 8 0.61 15.68 6.56
C ILE A 8 1.32 14.38 6.96
N ILE A 9 2.25 14.48 7.91
CA ILE A 9 2.98 13.31 8.43
C ILE A 9 2.59 13.14 9.89
N HIS A 10 2.03 11.97 10.23
CA HIS A 10 1.73 11.66 11.62
C HIS A 10 3.03 11.52 12.44
N LYS A 11 3.01 11.96 13.69
CA LYS A 11 4.19 11.96 14.57
C LYS A 11 4.77 10.56 14.85
N GLY A 12 3.95 9.52 14.73
CA GLY A 12 4.35 8.12 14.90
C GLY A 12 4.81 7.45 13.59
N ALA A 13 4.90 8.20 12.48
CA ALA A 13 5.45 7.69 11.23
C ALA A 13 6.98 7.80 11.21
N GLU A 14 7.64 6.78 10.66
CA GLU A 14 9.08 6.70 10.50
C GLU A 14 9.45 6.74 9.01
N LEU A 15 10.19 7.76 8.58
CA LEU A 15 10.66 7.90 7.21
C LEU A 15 12.19 7.81 7.16
N ALA A 16 12.70 6.89 6.36
CA ALA A 16 14.13 6.70 6.16
C ALA A 16 14.79 7.84 5.35
N PRO A 17 16.10 7.94 5.33
CA PRO A 17 16.82 8.91 4.50
C PRO A 17 16.47 8.79 3.01
N GLY A 18 16.39 9.91 2.32
CA GLY A 18 16.10 9.97 0.88
C GLY A 18 14.61 9.87 0.51
N VAL A 19 13.71 9.71 1.47
CA VAL A 19 12.27 9.73 1.21
C VAL A 19 11.84 11.11 0.72
N GLU A 20 11.02 11.12 -0.34
CA GLU A 20 10.34 12.31 -0.85
C GLU A 20 8.82 12.15 -0.65
N VAL A 21 8.15 13.15 -0.05
CA VAL A 21 6.68 13.21 0.07
C VAL A 21 6.17 14.46 -0.62
N GLN A 22 5.36 14.29 -1.64
CA GLN A 22 4.85 15.34 -2.51
C GLN A 22 3.60 16.03 -1.93
N PRO A 23 3.07 17.09 -2.60
CA PRO A 23 1.98 17.89 -2.07
C PRO A 23 0.73 17.11 -1.69
N TYR A 24 0.09 17.52 -0.58
CA TYR A 24 -1.20 17.04 -0.11
C TYR A 24 -1.28 15.54 0.18
N SER A 25 -0.15 14.88 0.36
CA SER A 25 -0.13 13.48 0.76
C SER A 25 -0.21 13.33 2.26
N ILE A 26 -0.81 12.24 2.72
CA ILE A 26 -1.03 11.92 4.14
C ILE A 26 -0.27 10.64 4.45
N ILE A 27 0.59 10.69 5.45
CA ILE A 27 1.26 9.52 6.03
C ILE A 27 0.71 9.34 7.44
N GLU A 28 0.00 8.25 7.65
CA GLU A 28 -0.71 7.99 8.90
C GLU A 28 0.20 7.41 10.00
N ASP A 29 -0.40 7.08 11.14
CA ASP A 29 0.32 6.56 12.32
C ASP A 29 0.95 5.20 12.07
N GLN A 30 2.08 4.92 12.74
CA GLN A 30 2.79 3.64 12.68
C GLN A 30 3.22 3.22 11.26
N VAL A 31 3.27 4.15 10.31
CA VAL A 31 3.81 3.92 8.97
C VAL A 31 5.33 3.92 9.03
N ILE A 32 5.95 2.94 8.36
CA ILE A 32 7.42 2.88 8.18
C ILE A 32 7.71 2.88 6.68
N ILE A 33 8.49 3.86 6.21
CA ILE A 33 8.88 3.99 4.80
C ILE A 33 10.39 3.87 4.66
N GLY A 34 10.84 2.88 3.89
CA GLY A 34 12.23 2.61 3.59
C GLY A 34 12.90 3.70 2.73
N PRO A 35 14.24 3.63 2.57
CA PRO A 35 15.01 4.68 1.91
C PRO A 35 14.67 4.80 0.41
N GLY A 36 14.80 6.01 -0.12
CA GLY A 36 14.65 6.28 -1.55
C GLY A 36 13.22 6.25 -2.09
N CYS A 37 12.23 6.04 -1.24
CA CYS A 37 10.83 6.05 -1.66
C CYS A 37 10.36 7.45 -2.08
N VAL A 38 9.48 7.48 -3.10
CA VAL A 38 8.82 8.70 -3.56
C VAL A 38 7.31 8.52 -3.43
N ILE A 39 6.71 9.28 -2.53
CA ILE A 39 5.26 9.33 -2.35
C ILE A 39 4.71 10.49 -3.18
N GLY A 40 3.98 10.17 -4.25
CA GLY A 40 3.37 11.13 -5.18
C GLY A 40 2.35 12.05 -4.51
N PRO A 41 1.80 13.02 -5.24
CA PRO A 41 0.85 13.97 -4.66
C PRO A 41 -0.51 13.31 -4.40
N HIS A 42 -1.22 13.82 -3.38
CA HIS A 42 -2.54 13.34 -2.99
C HIS A 42 -2.61 11.85 -2.64
N CYS A 43 -1.49 11.24 -2.24
CA CYS A 43 -1.45 9.85 -1.78
C CYS A 43 -1.83 9.76 -0.31
N VAL A 44 -2.39 8.60 0.06
CA VAL A 44 -2.57 8.22 1.46
C VAL A 44 -1.77 6.94 1.71
N ILE A 45 -0.90 6.97 2.70
CA ILE A 45 -0.26 5.77 3.24
C ILE A 45 -0.89 5.50 4.59
N GLY A 46 -1.72 4.48 4.63
CA GLY A 46 -2.56 4.12 5.78
C GLY A 46 -1.77 3.54 6.95
N ALA A 47 -2.33 3.68 8.13
CA ALA A 47 -1.71 3.28 9.39
C ALA A 47 -1.24 1.81 9.38
N GLY A 48 -0.12 1.53 10.03
CA GLY A 48 0.46 0.18 10.12
C GLY A 48 1.12 -0.34 8.83
N THR A 49 1.25 0.48 7.79
CA THR A 49 1.94 0.13 6.55
C THR A 49 3.46 0.13 6.76
N ARG A 50 4.11 -0.93 6.29
CA ARG A 50 5.57 -1.04 6.20
C ARG A 50 5.96 -1.18 4.73
N MET A 51 6.72 -0.23 4.23
CA MET A 51 7.16 -0.14 2.84
C MET A 51 8.69 -0.21 2.80
N GLY A 52 9.23 -1.12 2.01
CA GLY A 52 10.67 -1.27 1.77
C GLY A 52 11.28 -0.09 1.01
N ALA A 53 12.43 -0.31 0.39
CA ALA A 53 13.19 0.73 -0.29
C ALA A 53 12.66 1.02 -1.72
N ASN A 54 12.96 2.23 -2.22
CA ASN A 54 12.80 2.64 -3.62
C ASN A 54 11.38 2.51 -4.20
N ASN A 55 10.36 2.38 -3.38
CA ASN A 55 8.98 2.32 -3.87
C ASN A 55 8.53 3.69 -4.38
N ARG A 56 7.71 3.68 -5.42
CA ARG A 56 7.16 4.91 -5.98
C ARG A 56 5.63 4.83 -6.06
N THR A 57 4.94 5.79 -5.47
CA THR A 57 3.51 5.99 -5.67
C THR A 57 3.26 7.18 -6.58
N PHE A 58 2.22 7.10 -7.41
CA PHE A 58 1.75 8.18 -8.27
C PHE A 58 0.49 8.82 -7.69
N SER A 59 0.03 9.90 -8.33
CA SER A 59 -1.05 10.73 -7.80
C SER A 59 -2.28 9.92 -7.39
N GLY A 60 -2.77 10.17 -6.19
CA GLY A 60 -4.01 9.60 -5.66
C GLY A 60 -3.94 8.12 -5.27
N ALA A 61 -2.76 7.49 -5.27
CA ALA A 61 -2.62 6.13 -4.77
C ALA A 61 -2.92 6.08 -3.27
N GLN A 62 -3.66 5.06 -2.84
CA GLN A 62 -4.04 4.84 -1.45
C GLN A 62 -3.57 3.46 -1.00
N ILE A 63 -2.56 3.43 -0.15
CA ILE A 63 -1.85 2.22 0.23
C ILE A 63 -2.07 1.93 1.71
N GLY A 64 -2.53 0.70 2.02
CA GLY A 64 -2.74 0.28 3.40
C GLY A 64 -3.97 0.90 4.06
N VAL A 65 -4.93 1.35 3.26
CA VAL A 65 -6.20 1.89 3.78
C VAL A 65 -7.08 0.78 4.36
N PRO A 66 -8.05 1.12 5.23
CA PRO A 66 -8.92 0.12 5.85
C PRO A 66 -9.62 -0.79 4.83
N PRO A 67 -9.80 -2.08 5.14
CA PRO A 67 -10.53 -3.03 4.29
C PRO A 67 -11.97 -2.60 4.02
N GLN A 68 -12.46 -2.89 2.82
CA GLN A 68 -13.88 -2.76 2.49
C GLN A 68 -14.65 -4.03 2.91
N ASP A 69 -14.50 -4.43 4.15
CA ASP A 69 -15.14 -5.61 4.73
C ASP A 69 -15.95 -5.20 5.97
N LEU A 70 -17.24 -5.48 5.95
CA LEU A 70 -18.16 -5.14 7.06
C LEU A 70 -17.80 -5.82 8.39
N LYS A 71 -17.00 -6.88 8.36
CA LYS A 71 -16.54 -7.58 9.58
C LYS A 71 -15.27 -6.96 10.18
N HIS A 72 -14.58 -6.09 9.43
CA HIS A 72 -13.40 -5.42 9.95
C HIS A 72 -13.79 -4.46 11.08
N LEU A 73 -13.04 -4.50 12.18
CA LEU A 73 -13.27 -3.60 13.31
C LEU A 73 -12.84 -2.18 12.93
N ASN A 74 -13.78 -1.23 12.87
CA ASN A 74 -13.58 0.12 12.35
C ASN A 74 -12.43 0.81 13.03
N ASP A 75 -12.09 0.85 14.17
CA ASP A 75 -10.97 1.58 14.79
C ASP A 75 -9.68 0.74 14.92
N SER A 76 -9.62 -0.39 14.22
CA SER A 76 -8.45 -1.27 14.25
C SER A 76 -7.49 -0.99 13.10
N VAL A 77 -6.20 -1.02 13.39
CA VAL A 77 -5.13 -0.85 12.40
C VAL A 77 -4.77 -2.22 11.83
N GLY A 78 -5.07 -2.43 10.55
CA GLY A 78 -4.60 -3.58 9.80
C GLY A 78 -3.15 -3.39 9.35
N ARG A 79 -2.51 -4.47 8.90
CA ARG A 79 -1.11 -4.42 8.44
C ARG A 79 -1.03 -4.50 6.92
N THR A 80 -0.10 -3.75 6.37
CA THR A 80 0.32 -3.86 4.96
C THR A 80 1.85 -3.93 4.94
N VAL A 81 2.39 -4.93 4.26
CA VAL A 81 3.84 -5.13 4.16
C VAL A 81 4.24 -5.18 2.70
N ILE A 82 5.11 -4.29 2.29
CA ILE A 82 5.52 -4.07 0.91
C ILE A 82 7.04 -4.18 0.82
N GLY A 83 7.52 -4.97 -0.12
CA GLY A 83 8.95 -5.10 -0.43
C GLY A 83 9.51 -3.86 -1.13
N ASP A 84 10.58 -4.07 -1.90
CA ASP A 84 11.35 -3.00 -2.52
C ASP A 84 10.97 -2.80 -3.99
N ASP A 85 11.31 -1.62 -4.54
CA ASP A 85 11.31 -1.33 -5.99
C ASP A 85 9.94 -1.48 -6.67
N ASN A 86 8.84 -1.28 -5.96
CA ASN A 86 7.49 -1.36 -6.53
C ASN A 86 7.02 -0.01 -7.07
N VAL A 87 6.16 -0.07 -8.08
CA VAL A 87 5.52 1.10 -8.69
C VAL A 87 4.01 0.99 -8.57
N PHE A 88 3.40 1.94 -7.87
CA PHE A 88 1.95 2.10 -7.74
C PHE A 88 1.52 3.31 -8.56
N ARG A 89 0.88 3.07 -9.70
CA ARG A 89 0.42 4.13 -10.60
C ARG A 89 -0.79 4.87 -10.04
N GLU A 90 -1.31 5.77 -10.81
CA GLU A 90 -2.37 6.69 -10.41
C GLU A 90 -3.60 5.95 -9.88
N MET A 91 -4.14 6.41 -8.75
CA MET A 91 -5.38 5.90 -8.15
C MET A 91 -5.36 4.39 -7.82
N VAL A 92 -4.20 3.77 -7.72
CA VAL A 92 -4.08 2.40 -7.19
C VAL A 92 -4.56 2.38 -5.75
N THR A 93 -5.31 1.34 -5.37
CA THR A 93 -5.75 1.14 -4.00
C THR A 93 -5.29 -0.21 -3.46
N VAL A 94 -4.76 -0.21 -2.25
CA VAL A 94 -4.35 -1.42 -1.51
C VAL A 94 -4.98 -1.37 -0.13
N SER A 95 -5.83 -2.33 0.18
CA SER A 95 -6.40 -2.47 1.52
C SER A 95 -5.42 -3.16 2.46
N SER A 96 -5.41 -2.79 3.72
CA SER A 96 -4.65 -3.49 4.76
C SER A 96 -5.25 -4.88 5.06
N GLY A 97 -4.55 -5.69 5.84
CA GLY A 97 -5.09 -6.93 6.39
C GLY A 97 -6.28 -6.66 7.32
N THR A 98 -7.17 -7.64 7.43
CA THR A 98 -8.36 -7.54 8.28
C THR A 98 -8.03 -7.72 9.77
N VAL A 99 -8.85 -7.10 10.61
CA VAL A 99 -8.86 -7.30 12.06
C VAL A 99 -10.31 -7.58 12.45
N TYR A 100 -10.63 -8.82 12.81
CA TYR A 100 -11.99 -9.22 13.19
C TYR A 100 -12.20 -9.27 14.71
N SER A 101 -11.12 -9.32 15.48
CA SER A 101 -11.16 -9.22 16.93
C SER A 101 -9.88 -8.56 17.44
N VAL A 102 -9.90 -8.09 18.69
CA VAL A 102 -8.72 -7.45 19.31
C VAL A 102 -7.54 -8.42 19.40
N GLU A 103 -7.80 -9.71 19.60
CA GLU A 103 -6.78 -10.76 19.67
C GLU A 103 -6.12 -11.04 18.31
N GLU A 104 -6.78 -10.70 17.21
CA GLU A 104 -6.26 -10.85 15.85
C GLU A 104 -5.49 -9.62 15.34
N ALA A 105 -5.52 -8.53 16.09
CA ALA A 105 -4.83 -7.31 15.70
C ALA A 105 -3.35 -7.58 15.35
N GLY A 106 -2.95 -7.17 14.15
CA GLY A 106 -1.59 -7.34 13.64
C GLY A 106 -1.18 -8.76 13.21
N LYS A 107 -2.09 -9.75 13.25
CA LYS A 107 -1.78 -11.12 12.81
C LYS A 107 -1.92 -11.31 11.30
N LYS A 108 -2.87 -10.60 10.67
CA LYS A 108 -3.08 -10.64 9.22
C LYS A 108 -2.48 -9.42 8.55
N ALA A 109 -2.02 -9.60 7.34
CA ALA A 109 -1.47 -8.52 6.53
C ALA A 109 -1.77 -8.74 5.05
N THR A 110 -2.00 -7.67 4.33
CA THR A 110 -1.83 -7.67 2.88
C THR A 110 -0.35 -7.54 2.58
N THR A 111 0.20 -8.46 1.78
CA THR A 111 1.63 -8.52 1.49
C THR A 111 1.90 -8.34 0.01
N ILE A 112 2.93 -7.58 -0.31
CA ILE A 112 3.40 -7.33 -1.69
C ILE A 112 4.91 -7.54 -1.70
N GLY A 113 5.39 -8.34 -2.65
CA GLY A 113 6.81 -8.60 -2.85
C GLY A 113 7.56 -7.41 -3.44
N CYS A 114 8.60 -7.68 -4.20
CA CYS A 114 9.48 -6.69 -4.80
C CYS A 114 9.29 -6.58 -6.31
N ASN A 115 9.71 -5.45 -6.90
CA ASN A 115 9.76 -5.23 -8.36
C ASN A 115 8.41 -5.38 -9.08
N CYS A 116 7.30 -5.04 -8.42
CA CYS A 116 5.96 -5.10 -9.00
C CYS A 116 5.55 -3.79 -9.67
N LEU A 117 4.68 -3.91 -10.67
CA LEU A 117 4.03 -2.78 -11.32
C LEU A 117 2.51 -2.90 -11.20
N PHE A 118 1.89 -1.96 -10.52
CA PHE A 118 0.44 -1.82 -10.42
C PHE A 118 0.01 -0.63 -11.26
N MET A 119 -0.64 -0.89 -12.42
CA MET A 119 -1.07 0.16 -13.33
C MET A 119 -2.32 0.86 -12.79
N ALA A 120 -2.64 2.00 -13.39
CA ALA A 120 -3.66 2.91 -12.88
C ALA A 120 -5.01 2.24 -12.61
N CYS A 121 -5.62 2.65 -11.49
CA CYS A 121 -6.93 2.18 -11.03
C CYS A 121 -6.99 0.68 -10.69
N SER A 122 -5.87 -0.02 -10.52
CA SER A 122 -5.90 -1.40 -10.02
C SER A 122 -6.16 -1.43 -8.52
N HIS A 123 -6.77 -2.52 -8.05
CA HIS A 123 -7.14 -2.72 -6.65
C HIS A 123 -6.62 -4.03 -6.11
N ILE A 124 -6.02 -3.98 -4.93
CA ILE A 124 -5.63 -5.13 -4.12
C ILE A 124 -6.45 -5.08 -2.84
N ALA A 125 -7.40 -6.01 -2.69
CA ALA A 125 -8.19 -6.09 -1.47
C ALA A 125 -7.38 -6.67 -0.29
N HIS A 126 -8.02 -6.75 0.86
CA HIS A 126 -7.44 -7.18 2.12
C HIS A 126 -6.90 -8.62 2.09
N ASP A 127 -5.88 -8.87 2.88
CA ASP A 127 -5.29 -10.20 3.10
C ASP A 127 -4.77 -10.89 1.82
N CYS A 128 -4.50 -10.12 0.76
CA CYS A 128 -3.86 -10.64 -0.45
C CYS A 128 -2.37 -10.90 -0.22
N GLU A 129 -1.85 -11.90 -0.91
CA GLU A 129 -0.42 -12.23 -0.99
C GLU A 129 0.07 -12.05 -2.43
N ILE A 130 0.85 -11.02 -2.69
CA ILE A 130 1.39 -10.73 -4.02
C ILE A 130 2.88 -11.04 -4.02
N GLY A 131 3.31 -11.92 -4.93
CA GLY A 131 4.72 -12.30 -5.11
C GLY A 131 5.56 -11.21 -5.76
N ASP A 132 6.80 -11.56 -6.11
CA ASP A 132 7.76 -10.66 -6.74
C ASP A 132 7.51 -10.50 -8.25
N GLY A 133 7.81 -9.32 -8.80
CA GLY A 133 7.77 -9.05 -10.23
C GLY A 133 6.39 -9.14 -10.88
N VAL A 134 5.34 -9.02 -10.10
CA VAL A 134 3.95 -9.06 -10.59
C VAL A 134 3.62 -7.78 -11.34
N ILE A 135 2.93 -7.94 -12.48
CA ILE A 135 2.37 -6.82 -13.26
C ILE A 135 0.84 -6.94 -13.26
N MET A 136 0.17 -5.93 -12.72
CA MET A 136 -1.27 -5.77 -12.82
C MET A 136 -1.58 -4.62 -13.78
N ALA A 137 -2.24 -4.92 -14.88
CA ALA A 137 -2.64 -3.90 -15.85
C ALA A 137 -3.78 -3.02 -15.30
N ASN A 138 -4.17 -2.01 -16.06
CA ASN A 138 -5.21 -1.05 -15.64
C ASN A 138 -6.54 -1.74 -15.27
N ASN A 139 -7.15 -1.26 -14.20
CA ASN A 139 -8.44 -1.74 -13.68
C ASN A 139 -8.49 -3.24 -13.32
N VAL A 140 -7.36 -3.87 -13.04
CA VAL A 140 -7.35 -5.21 -12.44
C VAL A 140 -7.83 -5.08 -10.99
N MET A 141 -8.77 -5.94 -10.58
CA MET A 141 -9.34 -5.92 -9.23
C MET A 141 -9.22 -7.29 -8.58
N LEU A 142 -8.42 -7.38 -7.52
CA LEU A 142 -8.30 -8.58 -6.72
C LEU A 142 -9.24 -8.51 -5.53
N ALA A 143 -10.06 -9.54 -5.37
CA ALA A 143 -10.85 -9.74 -4.15
C ALA A 143 -9.94 -10.09 -2.95
N GLY A 144 -10.51 -10.08 -1.75
CA GLY A 144 -9.75 -10.46 -0.54
C GLY A 144 -9.19 -11.88 -0.58
N HIS A 145 -8.08 -12.10 0.11
CA HIS A 145 -7.41 -13.40 0.26
C HIS A 145 -6.86 -14.02 -1.04
N VAL A 146 -6.72 -13.24 -2.10
CA VAL A 146 -6.14 -13.72 -3.37
C VAL A 146 -4.62 -13.85 -3.24
N LYS A 147 -4.09 -14.95 -3.75
CA LYS A 147 -2.65 -15.17 -3.87
C LYS A 147 -2.23 -15.07 -5.33
N VAL A 148 -1.28 -14.19 -5.61
CA VAL A 148 -0.65 -14.01 -6.93
C VAL A 148 0.80 -14.44 -6.84
N CYS A 149 1.19 -15.44 -7.62
CA CYS A 149 2.57 -15.94 -7.63
C CYS A 149 3.52 -14.99 -8.35
N ASP A 150 4.82 -15.20 -8.13
CA ASP A 150 5.88 -14.39 -8.72
C ASP A 150 5.75 -14.28 -10.25
N ARG A 151 6.05 -13.09 -10.77
CA ARG A 151 6.09 -12.78 -12.20
C ARG A 151 4.78 -13.01 -12.96
N ALA A 152 3.66 -13.10 -12.24
CA ALA A 152 2.36 -13.12 -12.89
C ALA A 152 2.10 -11.81 -13.62
N ASN A 153 1.50 -11.91 -14.81
CA ASN A 153 1.04 -10.75 -15.57
C ASN A 153 -0.48 -10.85 -15.74
N ILE A 154 -1.21 -9.92 -15.14
CA ILE A 154 -2.67 -9.91 -15.11
C ILE A 154 -3.15 -8.85 -16.08
N SER A 155 -3.92 -9.28 -17.09
CA SER A 155 -4.45 -8.39 -18.14
C SER A 155 -5.48 -7.40 -17.62
N GLY A 156 -5.65 -6.30 -18.34
CA GLY A 156 -6.53 -5.21 -17.93
C GLY A 156 -7.97 -5.64 -17.69
N ALA A 157 -8.62 -5.03 -16.71
CA ALA A 157 -9.98 -5.29 -16.28
C ALA A 157 -10.27 -6.76 -15.87
N ALA A 158 -9.25 -7.54 -15.50
CA ALA A 158 -9.45 -8.84 -14.87
C ALA A 158 -9.91 -8.67 -13.41
N ALA A 159 -10.84 -9.55 -12.99
CA ALA A 159 -11.40 -9.56 -11.64
C ALA A 159 -11.60 -11.00 -11.14
#